data_5cc5813f1be5aaf66e094e8d1713935a
#
_entry.id   5cc5813f1be5aaf66e094e8d1713935a
#
_cell.length_a   1.000
_cell.length_b   1.000
_cell.length_c   1.000
_cell.angle_alpha   90.00
_cell.angle_beta   90.00
_cell.angle_gamma   90.00
#
_symmetry.space_group_name_H-M   'P 1'
#
loop_
_entity.id
_entity.type
_entity.pdbx_description
1 polymer ?
#
loop_
_entity_poly.entity_id
_entity_poly.type
_entity_poly.pdbx_seq_one_letter_code
_entity_poly.pdbx_strand_id
1 'polypeptide(L)'
;NGDQFAKPMEWQGEGPEPRVLFRPRKADAPVAEGDRILARINEVADEDYQYEARLIRKIGANPLKLLGVFRKETEGGRIVPIDKGAEREWLVASGATQGAKDGELVEAEQAGPKNRMGLPRARIIERLGDPSAPKAVSLIAIHQHGIPDEFSDAAIAEADGMKQVGIGDREDLRALPFVTIDPSDARDHDDACFAHADEDARNPGGHIIWIAIADVAAYVAPGSALDRDARERGNSSYFPDRVVPMLPDRLSGDLCSLHQGVARPVIAVSV
;
A
#
# COMPACT_ATOMS: atom_id res chain seq x y z
N ASN A 1 7.63 27.09 -11.24
CA ASN A 1 9.00 27.14 -11.75
C ASN A 1 9.45 25.87 -12.48
N GLY A 2 8.76 24.71 -12.39
CA GLY A 2 9.12 23.49 -13.11
C GLY A 2 10.31 22.71 -12.53
N ASP A 3 10.72 23.01 -11.33
CA ASP A 3 11.76 22.27 -10.62
C ASP A 3 11.23 20.88 -10.22
N GLN A 4 12.07 19.86 -10.40
CA GLN A 4 11.75 18.49 -10.03
C GLN A 4 12.43 18.16 -8.69
N PHE A 5 11.69 17.54 -7.79
CA PHE A 5 12.21 17.09 -6.51
C PHE A 5 12.19 15.57 -6.44
N ALA A 6 13.20 14.99 -5.82
CA ALA A 6 13.29 13.59 -5.49
C ALA A 6 13.12 13.40 -3.97
N LYS A 7 12.64 12.22 -3.59
CA LYS A 7 12.62 11.76 -2.21
C LYS A 7 13.55 10.56 -2.06
N PRO A 8 14.28 10.42 -0.95
CA PRO A 8 14.99 9.19 -0.64
C PRO A 8 14.00 8.02 -0.59
N MET A 9 14.37 6.86 -1.08
CA MET A 9 13.56 5.63 -0.88
C MET A 9 13.63 5.16 0.57
N GLU A 10 14.76 5.43 1.23
CA GLU A 10 15.00 5.12 2.63
C GLU A 10 15.73 6.32 3.24
N TRP A 11 15.13 6.93 4.26
CA TRP A 11 15.78 7.96 5.07
C TRP A 11 16.16 7.40 6.44
N GLN A 12 17.45 7.29 6.69
CA GLN A 12 17.99 6.79 7.96
C GLN A 12 18.63 7.91 8.82
N GLY A 13 18.47 9.18 8.40
CA GLY A 13 19.00 10.33 9.11
C GLY A 13 18.11 10.80 10.25
N GLU A 14 18.66 11.64 11.14
CA GLU A 14 17.90 12.32 12.18
C GLU A 14 17.05 13.43 11.56
N GLY A 15 15.77 13.52 11.93
CA GLY A 15 14.85 14.58 11.49
C GLY A 15 13.97 14.21 10.29
N PRO A 16 13.19 15.19 9.77
CA PRO A 16 12.27 14.98 8.65
C PRO A 16 13.01 14.65 7.36
N GLU A 17 12.34 13.92 6.48
CA GLU A 17 12.85 13.56 5.16
C GLU A 17 13.28 14.80 4.38
N PRO A 18 14.51 14.84 3.84
CA PRO A 18 15.03 16.03 3.18
C PRO A 18 14.40 16.25 1.81
N ARG A 19 14.20 17.49 1.43
CA ARG A 19 13.87 17.85 0.04
C ARG A 19 15.14 17.83 -0.81
N VAL A 20 15.12 17.04 -1.87
CA VAL A 20 16.25 16.84 -2.78
C VAL A 20 15.91 17.43 -4.13
N LEU A 21 16.56 18.51 -4.53
CA LEU A 21 16.35 19.09 -5.87
C LEU A 21 17.02 18.23 -6.93
N PHE A 22 16.25 17.74 -7.89
CA PHE A 22 16.76 16.97 -9.01
C PHE A 22 17.19 17.87 -10.18
N ARG A 23 18.47 17.76 -10.58
CA ARG A 23 19.07 18.54 -11.68
C ARG A 23 19.39 17.63 -12.87
N PRO A 24 18.46 17.45 -13.82
CA PRO A 24 18.74 16.67 -15.03
C PRO A 24 19.72 17.39 -15.95
N ARG A 25 20.64 16.63 -16.57
CA ARG A 25 21.50 17.12 -17.67
C ARG A 25 20.82 16.85 -19.01
N LYS A 26 21.22 17.58 -20.06
CA LYS A 26 20.69 17.36 -21.42
C LYS A 26 20.95 15.94 -21.96
N ALA A 27 21.98 15.28 -21.46
CA ALA A 27 22.37 13.92 -21.87
C ALA A 27 21.73 12.81 -21.01
N ASP A 28 21.04 13.15 -19.92
CA ASP A 28 20.44 12.17 -19.03
C ASP A 28 19.19 11.56 -19.69
N ALA A 29 18.93 10.28 -19.41
CA ALA A 29 17.67 9.67 -19.78
C ALA A 29 16.49 10.46 -19.14
N PRO A 30 15.38 10.64 -19.85
CA PRO A 30 14.25 11.37 -19.32
C PRO A 30 13.69 10.66 -18.08
N VAL A 31 13.60 11.41 -16.98
CA VAL A 31 13.05 10.97 -15.71
C VAL A 31 11.66 11.59 -15.56
N ALA A 32 10.67 10.75 -15.24
CA ALA A 32 9.31 11.16 -14.95
C ALA A 32 9.07 11.12 -13.42
N GLU A 33 8.01 11.77 -12.98
CA GLU A 33 7.52 11.65 -11.61
C GLU A 33 7.15 10.19 -11.33
N GLY A 34 7.55 9.65 -10.15
CA GLY A 34 7.41 8.25 -9.79
C GLY A 34 8.55 7.33 -10.28
N ASP A 35 9.46 7.81 -11.13
CA ASP A 35 10.61 7.00 -11.53
C ASP A 35 11.59 6.79 -10.38
N ARG A 36 12.05 5.56 -10.23
CA ARG A 36 13.15 5.23 -9.31
C ARG A 36 14.49 5.47 -9.96
N ILE A 37 15.32 6.29 -9.36
CA ILE A 37 16.62 6.67 -9.87
C ILE A 37 17.73 6.39 -8.88
N LEU A 38 18.87 5.96 -9.37
CA LEU A 38 20.11 6.07 -8.64
C LEU A 38 20.71 7.45 -8.96
N ALA A 39 20.92 8.27 -7.95
CA ALA A 39 21.46 9.61 -8.11
C ALA A 39 22.64 9.84 -7.18
N ARG A 40 23.57 10.68 -7.61
CA ARG A 40 24.58 11.25 -6.73
C ARG A 40 23.99 12.47 -6.03
N ILE A 41 24.07 12.49 -4.71
CA ILE A 41 23.55 13.56 -3.85
C ILE A 41 24.71 14.41 -3.40
N ASN A 42 24.55 15.73 -3.48
CA ASN A 42 25.47 16.72 -2.89
C ASN A 42 24.67 17.60 -1.93
N GLU A 43 25.24 17.86 -0.79
CA GLU A 43 24.69 18.82 0.17
C GLU A 43 24.88 20.24 -0.37
N VAL A 44 23.85 21.08 -0.21
CA VAL A 44 23.86 22.47 -0.61
C VAL A 44 23.27 23.35 0.50
N ALA A 45 23.80 24.53 0.66
CA ALA A 45 23.29 25.51 1.61
C ALA A 45 22.25 26.39 0.90
N ASP A 46 21.01 25.88 0.78
CA ASP A 46 19.88 26.63 0.21
C ASP A 46 18.71 26.63 1.22
N GLU A 47 17.88 27.66 1.20
CA GLU A 47 16.77 27.82 2.14
C GLU A 47 15.59 26.87 1.82
N ASP A 48 15.43 26.48 0.54
CA ASP A 48 14.30 25.71 0.07
C ASP A 48 14.57 24.19 -0.01
N TYR A 49 15.85 23.77 -0.09
CA TYR A 49 16.25 22.36 -0.18
C TYR A 49 17.66 22.12 0.35
N GLN A 50 17.88 20.94 0.93
CA GLN A 50 19.16 20.60 1.60
C GLN A 50 20.14 19.87 0.67
N TYR A 51 19.64 19.26 -0.40
CA TYR A 51 20.45 18.43 -1.28
C TYR A 51 20.09 18.65 -2.75
N GLU A 52 21.10 18.51 -3.61
CA GLU A 52 20.94 18.37 -5.05
C GLU A 52 21.24 16.95 -5.50
N ALA A 53 20.37 16.36 -6.34
CA ALA A 53 20.55 15.06 -6.95
C ALA A 53 20.91 15.16 -8.44
N ARG A 54 21.88 14.38 -8.87
CA ARG A 54 22.25 14.20 -10.27
C ARG A 54 22.09 12.74 -10.68
N LEU A 55 21.42 12.49 -11.80
CA LEU A 55 21.17 11.16 -12.31
C LEU A 55 22.49 10.39 -12.55
N ILE A 56 22.57 9.17 -11.99
CA ILE A 56 23.56 8.18 -12.38
C ILE A 56 22.91 7.21 -13.37
N ARG A 57 21.76 6.64 -13.00
CA ARG A 57 20.95 5.80 -13.88
C ARG A 57 19.51 5.69 -13.37
N LYS A 58 18.58 5.38 -14.26
CA LYS A 58 17.22 4.97 -13.91
C LYS A 58 17.25 3.52 -13.46
N ILE A 59 16.70 3.23 -12.26
CA ILE A 59 16.69 1.88 -11.67
C ILE A 59 15.40 1.16 -12.04
N GLY A 60 14.29 1.89 -12.13
CA GLY A 60 12.99 1.37 -12.53
C GLY A 60 12.06 2.50 -12.96
N ALA A 61 11.09 2.17 -13.79
CA ALA A 61 9.91 2.99 -13.98
C ALA A 61 8.89 2.55 -12.93
N ASN A 62 8.41 3.49 -12.11
CA ASN A 62 7.11 3.31 -11.52
C ASN A 62 6.17 4.08 -12.44
N PRO A 63 5.47 3.42 -13.37
CA PRO A 63 4.55 4.13 -14.25
C PRO A 63 3.51 4.77 -13.34
N LEU A 64 3.36 6.09 -13.45
CA LEU A 64 2.25 6.79 -12.82
C LEU A 64 0.97 6.10 -13.25
N LYS A 65 0.36 5.38 -12.33
CA LYS A 65 -0.97 4.82 -12.53
C LYS A 65 -1.97 5.97 -12.54
N LEU A 66 -2.83 5.94 -13.51
CA LEU A 66 -3.86 6.95 -13.75
C LEU A 66 -5.21 6.25 -13.76
N LEU A 67 -6.10 6.67 -12.90
CA LEU A 67 -7.51 6.26 -12.95
C LEU A 67 -8.33 7.37 -13.61
N GLY A 68 -9.15 7.01 -14.59
CA GLY A 68 -9.97 8.00 -15.29
C GLY A 68 -11.03 7.38 -16.18
N VAL A 69 -11.90 8.23 -16.69
CA VAL A 69 -12.96 7.84 -17.63
C VAL A 69 -12.43 7.95 -19.06
N PHE A 70 -12.46 6.83 -19.78
CA PHE A 70 -12.06 6.81 -21.19
C PHE A 70 -13.14 7.46 -22.07
N ARG A 71 -12.70 8.35 -22.94
CA ARG A 71 -13.51 8.98 -23.99
C ARG A 71 -12.98 8.58 -25.33
N LYS A 72 -13.76 7.82 -26.08
CA LYS A 72 -13.39 7.29 -27.40
C LYS A 72 -13.40 8.41 -28.44
N GLU A 73 -12.37 8.45 -29.27
CA GLU A 73 -12.25 9.32 -30.43
C GLU A 73 -12.09 8.50 -31.71
N THR A 74 -12.01 9.17 -32.87
CA THR A 74 -11.87 8.50 -34.18
C THR A 74 -10.60 7.66 -34.25
N GLU A 75 -9.51 8.14 -33.65
CA GLU A 75 -8.21 7.42 -33.56
C GLU A 75 -7.77 7.32 -32.10
N GLY A 76 -8.16 6.24 -31.40
CA GLY A 76 -7.82 6.04 -30.00
C GLY A 76 -8.81 6.70 -29.05
N GLY A 77 -8.36 7.65 -28.23
CA GLY A 77 -9.21 8.38 -27.29
C GLY A 77 -8.45 9.18 -26.27
N ARG A 78 -9.15 9.62 -25.24
CA ARG A 78 -8.62 10.36 -24.10
C ARG A 78 -9.07 9.74 -22.80
N ILE A 79 -8.26 9.90 -21.78
CA ILE A 79 -8.65 9.60 -20.40
C ILE A 79 -8.82 10.93 -19.68
N VAL A 80 -10.01 11.13 -19.12
CA VAL A 80 -10.34 12.22 -18.20
C VAL A 80 -10.05 11.70 -16.79
N PRO A 81 -9.00 12.17 -16.10
CA PRO A 81 -8.69 11.73 -14.74
C PRO A 81 -9.87 11.98 -13.81
N ILE A 82 -10.07 11.08 -12.85
CA ILE A 82 -11.07 11.28 -11.78
C ILE A 82 -10.53 12.14 -10.64
N ASP A 83 -9.22 12.30 -10.56
CA ASP A 83 -8.58 13.16 -9.57
C ASP A 83 -8.86 14.63 -9.91
N LYS A 84 -9.48 15.34 -8.96
CA LYS A 84 -9.80 16.78 -9.09
C LYS A 84 -8.57 17.68 -9.19
N GLY A 85 -7.40 17.19 -8.78
CA GLY A 85 -6.11 17.88 -8.90
C GLY A 85 -5.41 17.66 -10.23
N ALA A 86 -5.87 16.73 -11.06
CA ALA A 86 -5.28 16.47 -12.37
C ALA A 86 -5.76 17.50 -13.41
N GLU A 87 -4.91 18.45 -13.71
CA GLU A 87 -5.23 19.58 -14.62
C GLU A 87 -5.38 19.19 -16.10
N ARG A 88 -5.02 17.98 -16.53
CA ARG A 88 -4.91 17.61 -17.94
C ARG A 88 -5.44 16.22 -18.24
N GLU A 89 -6.13 16.11 -19.38
CA GLU A 89 -6.48 14.84 -19.99
C GLU A 89 -5.25 14.12 -20.54
N TRP A 90 -5.35 12.81 -20.77
CA TRP A 90 -4.29 11.97 -21.30
C TRP A 90 -4.70 11.35 -22.64
N LEU A 91 -3.82 11.44 -23.64
CA LEU A 91 -4.06 10.84 -24.95
C LEU A 91 -3.77 9.34 -24.93
N VAL A 92 -4.66 8.55 -25.51
CA VAL A 92 -4.50 7.11 -25.71
C VAL A 92 -4.51 6.80 -27.20
N ALA A 93 -3.42 6.26 -27.70
CA ALA A 93 -3.33 5.82 -29.07
C ALA A 93 -4.28 4.64 -29.35
N SER A 94 -4.72 4.45 -30.60
CA SER A 94 -5.65 3.38 -30.99
C SER A 94 -5.18 1.97 -30.58
N GLY A 95 -3.87 1.69 -30.69
CA GLY A 95 -3.27 0.42 -30.25
C GLY A 95 -3.07 0.26 -28.73
N ALA A 96 -3.37 1.29 -27.93
CA ALA A 96 -3.16 1.32 -26.48
C ALA A 96 -4.47 1.37 -25.68
N THR A 97 -5.62 1.20 -26.33
CA THR A 97 -6.96 1.32 -25.71
C THR A 97 -7.44 0.05 -25.02
N GLN A 98 -6.83 -1.09 -25.22
CA GLN A 98 -7.29 -2.41 -24.77
C GLN A 98 -8.79 -2.69 -25.05
N GLY A 99 -9.34 -2.08 -26.11
CA GLY A 99 -10.75 -2.21 -26.47
C GLY A 99 -11.72 -1.52 -25.50
N ALA A 100 -11.26 -0.54 -24.73
CA ALA A 100 -12.10 0.24 -23.85
C ALA A 100 -13.23 0.93 -24.63
N LYS A 101 -14.42 0.98 -24.01
CA LYS A 101 -15.62 1.63 -24.57
C LYS A 101 -15.70 3.05 -24.04
N ASP A 102 -16.43 3.89 -24.78
CA ASP A 102 -16.70 5.26 -24.33
C ASP A 102 -17.44 5.26 -22.99
N GLY A 103 -16.96 6.09 -22.06
CA GLY A 103 -17.52 6.20 -20.72
C GLY A 103 -17.02 5.16 -19.71
N GLU A 104 -16.22 4.18 -20.09
CA GLU A 104 -15.66 3.22 -19.15
C GLU A 104 -14.61 3.85 -18.24
N LEU A 105 -14.63 3.45 -16.95
CA LEU A 105 -13.55 3.68 -16.02
C LEU A 105 -12.38 2.76 -16.41
N VAL A 106 -11.20 3.31 -16.47
CA VAL A 106 -9.97 2.60 -16.85
C VAL A 106 -8.82 2.97 -15.94
N GLU A 107 -7.97 1.98 -15.68
CA GLU A 107 -6.64 2.21 -15.15
C GLU A 107 -5.66 2.27 -16.31
N ALA A 108 -4.75 3.22 -16.25
CA ALA A 108 -3.77 3.44 -17.30
C ALA A 108 -2.42 3.82 -16.70
N GLU A 109 -1.38 3.64 -17.47
CA GLU A 109 -0.04 4.09 -17.11
C GLU A 109 0.49 5.10 -18.16
N GLN A 110 1.43 5.93 -17.74
CA GLN A 110 2.06 6.88 -18.65
C GLN A 110 2.81 6.15 -19.78
N ALA A 111 2.54 6.53 -21.02
CA ALA A 111 3.19 6.00 -22.20
C ALA A 111 4.13 7.05 -22.82
N GLY A 112 5.44 6.80 -22.71
CA GLY A 112 6.47 7.68 -23.28
C GLY A 112 6.80 8.91 -22.42
N PRO A 113 7.72 9.76 -22.91
CA PRO A 113 8.18 10.93 -22.18
C PRO A 113 7.10 12.00 -22.06
N LYS A 114 7.11 12.74 -20.93
CA LYS A 114 6.29 13.96 -20.77
C LYS A 114 6.68 14.96 -21.88
N ASN A 115 5.78 15.24 -22.81
CA ASN A 115 5.97 16.31 -23.76
C ASN A 115 5.78 17.66 -23.05
N ARG A 116 6.72 18.59 -23.22
CA ARG A 116 6.59 19.97 -22.72
C ARG A 116 5.43 20.73 -23.36
N MET A 117 5.04 20.35 -24.58
CA MET A 117 3.93 20.92 -25.32
C MET A 117 3.01 19.78 -25.78
N GLY A 118 1.75 19.80 -25.35
CA GLY A 118 0.73 18.82 -25.68
C GLY A 118 0.25 18.01 -24.48
N LEU A 119 -0.78 17.19 -24.70
CA LEU A 119 -1.31 16.30 -23.68
C LEU A 119 -0.36 15.12 -23.44
N PRO A 120 -0.20 14.67 -22.20
CA PRO A 120 0.57 13.46 -21.90
C PRO A 120 -0.10 12.25 -22.54
N ARG A 121 0.70 11.20 -22.80
CA ARG A 121 0.21 9.96 -23.39
C ARG A 121 0.09 8.88 -22.34
N ALA A 122 -0.99 8.08 -22.45
CA ALA A 122 -1.23 6.93 -21.59
C ALA A 122 -1.48 5.67 -22.41
N ARG A 123 -1.29 4.52 -21.74
CA ARG A 123 -1.70 3.20 -22.20
C ARG A 123 -2.64 2.63 -21.17
N ILE A 124 -3.83 2.20 -21.59
CA ILE A 124 -4.76 1.50 -20.68
C ILE A 124 -4.16 0.15 -20.30
N ILE A 125 -4.12 -0.13 -19.00
CA ILE A 125 -3.64 -1.40 -18.44
C ILE A 125 -4.80 -2.28 -17.96
N GLU A 126 -5.90 -1.65 -17.50
CA GLU A 126 -7.08 -2.37 -17.05
C GLU A 126 -8.38 -1.61 -17.38
N ARG A 127 -9.42 -2.36 -17.70
CA ARG A 127 -10.78 -1.86 -17.89
C ARG A 127 -11.61 -2.19 -16.68
N LEU A 128 -12.09 -1.16 -15.99
CA LEU A 128 -12.84 -1.29 -14.75
C LEU A 128 -14.37 -1.19 -14.94
N GLY A 129 -14.79 -0.90 -16.18
CA GLY A 129 -16.20 -0.90 -16.58
C GLY A 129 -16.96 0.37 -16.20
N ASP A 130 -18.18 0.19 -15.73
CA ASP A 130 -19.05 1.32 -15.37
C ASP A 130 -18.53 2.06 -14.14
N PRO A 131 -18.21 3.37 -14.22
CA PRO A 131 -17.74 4.14 -13.08
C PRO A 131 -18.74 4.25 -11.92
N SER A 132 -20.03 3.94 -12.15
CA SER A 132 -21.05 3.91 -11.09
C SER A 132 -21.17 2.53 -10.40
N ALA A 133 -20.49 1.51 -10.91
CA ALA A 133 -20.49 0.18 -10.28
C ALA A 133 -19.84 0.22 -8.89
N PRO A 134 -20.34 -0.56 -7.89
CA PRO A 134 -19.78 -0.55 -6.53
C PRO A 134 -18.26 -0.75 -6.48
N LYS A 135 -17.73 -1.67 -7.27
CA LYS A 135 -16.27 -1.91 -7.36
C LYS A 135 -15.49 -0.70 -7.88
N ALA A 136 -16.07 0.04 -8.82
CA ALA A 136 -15.46 1.26 -9.35
C ALA A 136 -15.45 2.37 -8.31
N VAL A 137 -16.50 2.51 -7.52
CA VAL A 137 -16.60 3.51 -6.44
C VAL A 137 -15.49 3.33 -5.41
N SER A 138 -15.24 2.11 -4.97
CA SER A 138 -14.16 1.82 -4.01
C SER A 138 -12.78 2.14 -4.59
N LEU A 139 -12.50 1.77 -5.86
CA LEU A 139 -11.24 2.11 -6.52
C LEU A 139 -11.06 3.63 -6.68
N ILE A 140 -12.13 4.33 -7.04
CA ILE A 140 -12.13 5.78 -7.13
C ILE A 140 -11.77 6.40 -5.77
N ALA A 141 -12.38 5.91 -4.69
CA ALA A 141 -12.10 6.39 -3.35
C ALA A 141 -10.65 6.12 -2.92
N ILE A 142 -10.15 4.90 -3.15
CA ILE A 142 -8.75 4.52 -2.89
C ILE A 142 -7.81 5.51 -3.58
N HIS A 143 -8.02 5.73 -4.86
CA HIS A 143 -7.16 6.60 -5.67
C HIS A 143 -7.26 8.07 -5.25
N GLN A 144 -8.50 8.60 -5.04
CA GLN A 144 -8.70 10.00 -4.64
C GLN A 144 -8.13 10.34 -3.27
N HIS A 145 -8.11 9.38 -2.36
CA HIS A 145 -7.56 9.56 -1.01
C HIS A 145 -6.10 9.14 -0.90
N GLY A 146 -5.47 8.70 -2.00
CA GLY A 146 -4.08 8.25 -2.00
C GLY A 146 -3.83 7.08 -1.06
N ILE A 147 -4.82 6.18 -0.90
CA ILE A 147 -4.67 4.99 -0.05
C ILE A 147 -3.71 4.04 -0.77
N PRO A 148 -2.58 3.65 -0.14
CA PRO A 148 -1.65 2.71 -0.74
C PRO A 148 -2.30 1.33 -0.88
N ASP A 149 -2.58 0.87 -2.09
CA ASP A 149 -3.25 -0.40 -2.36
C ASP A 149 -2.32 -1.51 -2.88
N GLU A 150 -1.09 -1.17 -3.26
CA GLU A 150 -0.05 -2.12 -3.65
C GLU A 150 1.06 -2.19 -2.59
N PHE A 151 1.50 -3.40 -2.29
CA PHE A 151 2.69 -3.63 -1.47
C PHE A 151 3.95 -3.51 -2.31
N SER A 152 5.06 -3.10 -1.69
CA SER A 152 6.36 -3.16 -2.34
C SER A 152 6.77 -4.62 -2.62
N ASP A 153 7.52 -4.83 -3.72
CA ASP A 153 8.06 -6.16 -4.06
C ASP A 153 8.89 -6.74 -2.89
N ALA A 154 9.56 -5.88 -2.13
CA ALA A 154 10.36 -6.27 -0.98
C ALA A 154 9.48 -6.78 0.18
N ALA A 155 8.34 -6.12 0.47
CA ALA A 155 7.41 -6.55 1.50
C ALA A 155 6.71 -7.87 1.13
N ILE A 156 6.33 -8.04 -0.14
CA ILE A 156 5.78 -9.31 -0.64
C ILE A 156 6.81 -10.44 -0.52
N ALA A 157 8.04 -10.22 -0.98
CA ALA A 157 9.10 -11.24 -0.89
C ALA A 157 9.43 -11.61 0.58
N GLU A 158 9.41 -10.63 1.49
CA GLU A 158 9.59 -10.86 2.93
C GLU A 158 8.44 -11.71 3.49
N ALA A 159 7.18 -11.37 3.18
CA ALA A 159 6.00 -12.12 3.62
C ALA A 159 5.99 -13.56 3.10
N ASP A 160 6.28 -13.76 1.82
CA ASP A 160 6.29 -15.09 1.18
C ASP A 160 7.38 -15.99 1.74
N GLY A 161 8.52 -15.41 2.17
CA GLY A 161 9.60 -16.12 2.82
C GLY A 161 9.32 -16.55 4.25
N MET A 162 8.27 -16.04 4.90
CA MET A 162 7.97 -16.29 6.31
C MET A 162 7.41 -17.68 6.56
N LYS A 163 7.82 -18.22 7.69
CA LYS A 163 7.34 -19.51 8.21
C LYS A 163 6.62 -19.29 9.53
N GLN A 164 5.69 -20.18 9.83
CA GLN A 164 5.01 -20.17 11.11
C GLN A 164 6.02 -20.20 12.27
N VAL A 165 5.84 -19.28 13.22
CA VAL A 165 6.63 -19.24 14.45
C VAL A 165 6.18 -20.38 15.36
N GLY A 166 7.14 -21.14 15.89
CA GLY A 166 6.88 -22.18 16.88
C GLY A 166 6.62 -21.61 18.27
N ILE A 167 6.27 -22.50 19.20
CA ILE A 167 5.96 -22.09 20.58
C ILE A 167 7.17 -21.45 21.29
N GLY A 168 8.40 -21.97 21.06
CA GLY A 168 9.61 -21.45 21.70
C GLY A 168 9.48 -21.42 23.22
N ASP A 169 9.86 -20.28 23.82
CA ASP A 169 9.76 -20.02 25.26
C ASP A 169 8.39 -19.43 25.66
N ARG A 170 7.39 -19.46 24.80
CA ARG A 170 6.06 -18.94 25.05
C ARG A 170 5.27 -19.87 25.97
N GLU A 171 4.38 -19.32 26.79
CA GLU A 171 3.40 -20.09 27.55
C GLU A 171 2.42 -20.79 26.59
N ASP A 172 2.09 -22.05 26.88
CA ASP A 172 1.14 -22.83 26.10
C ASP A 172 -0.29 -22.63 26.60
N LEU A 173 -1.05 -21.80 25.91
CA LEU A 173 -2.45 -21.50 26.21
C LEU A 173 -3.45 -22.31 25.36
N ARG A 174 -3.02 -23.32 24.61
CA ARG A 174 -3.88 -24.10 23.70
C ARG A 174 -4.96 -24.92 24.40
N ALA A 175 -4.84 -25.13 25.71
CA ALA A 175 -5.88 -25.78 26.53
C ALA A 175 -7.05 -24.84 26.86
N LEU A 176 -6.89 -23.54 26.75
CA LEU A 176 -7.96 -22.57 26.99
C LEU A 176 -8.85 -22.47 25.75
N PRO A 177 -10.19 -22.55 25.92
CA PRO A 177 -11.12 -22.52 24.78
C PRO A 177 -11.40 -21.10 24.31
N PHE A 178 -10.39 -20.45 23.74
CA PHE A 178 -10.53 -19.15 23.12
C PHE A 178 -11.51 -19.17 21.97
N VAL A 179 -12.25 -18.09 21.79
CA VAL A 179 -13.15 -17.83 20.67
C VAL A 179 -12.84 -16.47 20.06
N THR A 180 -12.98 -16.34 18.74
CA THR A 180 -13.00 -15.06 18.03
C THR A 180 -14.45 -14.68 17.76
N ILE A 181 -14.76 -13.37 17.70
CA ILE A 181 -16.11 -12.86 17.48
C ILE A 181 -16.06 -11.86 16.33
N ASP A 182 -16.09 -12.36 15.12
CA ASP A 182 -15.91 -11.62 13.87
C ASP A 182 -17.13 -11.78 12.97
N PRO A 183 -17.29 -10.90 11.93
CA PRO A 183 -18.20 -11.14 10.83
C PRO A 183 -17.90 -12.48 10.14
N SER A 184 -18.94 -13.13 9.61
CA SER A 184 -18.83 -14.47 9.01
C SER A 184 -17.90 -14.57 7.79
N ASP A 185 -17.57 -13.44 7.17
CA ASP A 185 -16.69 -13.29 6.02
C ASP A 185 -15.31 -12.72 6.35
N ALA A 186 -15.03 -12.47 7.65
CA ALA A 186 -13.71 -12.06 8.11
C ALA A 186 -12.66 -13.15 7.85
N ARG A 187 -11.45 -12.72 7.49
CA ARG A 187 -10.29 -13.59 7.27
C ARG A 187 -9.14 -13.28 8.21
N ASP A 188 -9.14 -12.09 8.77
CA ASP A 188 -8.14 -11.49 9.63
C ASP A 188 -8.65 -11.48 11.09
N HIS A 189 -8.65 -12.65 11.72
CA HIS A 189 -9.04 -12.79 13.13
C HIS A 189 -7.89 -12.33 14.01
N ASP A 190 -7.90 -11.07 14.44
CA ASP A 190 -6.79 -10.46 15.15
C ASP A 190 -6.86 -10.72 16.66
N ASP A 191 -8.06 -10.92 17.22
CA ASP A 191 -8.27 -11.09 18.65
C ASP A 191 -9.15 -12.30 18.99
N ALA A 192 -8.88 -12.86 20.16
CA ALA A 192 -9.68 -13.92 20.73
C ALA A 192 -9.85 -13.69 22.23
N CYS A 193 -10.97 -14.16 22.79
CA CYS A 193 -11.25 -14.04 24.20
C CYS A 193 -11.73 -15.35 24.79
N PHE A 194 -11.56 -15.47 26.11
CA PHE A 194 -12.09 -16.55 26.93
C PHE A 194 -12.35 -16.01 28.34
N ALA A 195 -13.39 -16.47 28.99
CA ALA A 195 -13.69 -16.08 30.36
C ALA A 195 -14.11 -17.30 31.19
N HIS A 196 -13.75 -17.28 32.46
CA HIS A 196 -14.21 -18.26 33.45
C HIS A 196 -14.47 -17.58 34.80
N ALA A 197 -15.20 -18.25 35.70
CA ALA A 197 -15.43 -17.73 37.03
C ALA A 197 -14.10 -17.56 37.78
N ASP A 198 -13.99 -16.48 38.56
CA ASP A 198 -12.87 -16.27 39.48
C ASP A 198 -13.14 -17.06 40.79
N GLU A 199 -12.17 -17.87 41.17
CA GLU A 199 -12.25 -18.65 42.41
C GLU A 199 -11.67 -17.90 43.62
N ASP A 200 -11.13 -16.66 43.40
CA ASP A 200 -10.59 -15.86 44.51
C ASP A 200 -11.72 -15.36 45.43
N ALA A 201 -11.61 -15.70 46.69
CA ALA A 201 -12.57 -15.28 47.74
C ALA A 201 -12.68 -13.75 47.87
N ARG A 202 -11.69 -12.99 47.39
CA ARG A 202 -11.71 -11.53 47.39
C ARG A 202 -12.57 -10.94 46.23
N ASN A 203 -12.94 -11.77 45.27
CA ASN A 203 -13.78 -11.37 44.14
C ASN A 203 -14.98 -12.28 43.94
N PRO A 204 -15.89 -12.37 44.93
CA PRO A 204 -16.99 -13.32 44.91
C PRO A 204 -17.97 -13.00 43.76
N GLY A 205 -18.18 -13.97 42.88
CA GLY A 205 -19.01 -13.81 41.66
C GLY A 205 -18.32 -13.10 40.51
N GLY A 206 -17.04 -12.83 40.64
CA GLY A 206 -16.20 -12.26 39.57
C GLY A 206 -15.82 -13.28 38.50
N HIS A 207 -15.18 -12.80 37.47
CA HIS A 207 -14.67 -13.59 36.37
C HIS A 207 -13.24 -13.17 36.02
N ILE A 208 -12.47 -14.12 35.55
CA ILE A 208 -11.19 -13.82 34.89
C ILE A 208 -11.42 -13.85 33.37
N ILE A 209 -11.04 -12.77 32.72
CA ILE A 209 -11.17 -12.60 31.26
C ILE A 209 -9.78 -12.68 30.67
N TRP A 210 -9.60 -13.59 29.74
CA TRP A 210 -8.41 -13.68 28.89
C TRP A 210 -8.66 -12.98 27.57
N ILE A 211 -7.72 -12.16 27.14
CA ILE A 211 -7.70 -11.48 25.85
C ILE A 211 -6.39 -11.86 25.19
N ALA A 212 -6.46 -12.42 23.99
CA ALA A 212 -5.31 -12.81 23.19
C ALA A 212 -5.33 -12.06 21.85
N ILE A 213 -4.26 -11.36 21.55
CA ILE A 213 -4.08 -10.61 20.29
C ILE A 213 -2.97 -11.29 19.48
N ALA A 214 -3.16 -11.44 18.20
CA ALA A 214 -2.15 -11.98 17.29
C ALA A 214 -0.81 -11.23 17.45
N ASP A 215 0.28 -11.96 17.71
CA ASP A 215 1.61 -11.38 17.89
C ASP A 215 2.25 -11.10 16.54
N VAL A 216 1.81 -10.02 15.89
CA VAL A 216 2.34 -9.57 14.61
C VAL A 216 3.83 -9.25 14.69
N ALA A 217 4.32 -8.78 15.85
CA ALA A 217 5.73 -8.47 16.05
C ALA A 217 6.65 -9.70 16.02
N ALA A 218 6.09 -10.91 16.15
CA ALA A 218 6.83 -12.14 15.93
C ALA A 218 7.25 -12.35 14.47
N TYR A 219 6.58 -11.65 13.54
CA TYR A 219 6.81 -11.74 12.10
C TYR A 219 7.38 -10.44 11.53
N VAL A 220 6.89 -9.29 11.94
CA VAL A 220 7.27 -7.99 11.40
C VAL A 220 8.35 -7.35 12.26
N ALA A 221 9.59 -7.41 11.81
CA ALA A 221 10.71 -6.81 12.51
C ALA A 221 10.74 -5.28 12.29
N PRO A 222 11.08 -4.47 13.32
CA PRO A 222 11.25 -3.04 13.15
C PRO A 222 12.25 -2.69 12.04
N GLY A 223 11.88 -1.78 11.12
CA GLY A 223 12.70 -1.35 9.99
C GLY A 223 12.74 -2.34 8.82
N SER A 224 12.01 -3.45 8.87
CA SER A 224 11.86 -4.37 7.74
C SER A 224 11.05 -3.75 6.60
N ALA A 225 10.98 -4.41 5.43
CA ALA A 225 10.15 -3.94 4.33
C ALA A 225 8.66 -3.96 4.71
N LEU A 226 8.21 -4.97 5.43
CA LEU A 226 6.85 -5.07 5.96
C LEU A 226 6.52 -3.95 6.96
N ASP A 227 7.45 -3.63 7.88
CA ASP A 227 7.25 -2.53 8.84
C ASP A 227 7.12 -1.18 8.13
N ARG A 228 7.94 -0.92 7.11
CA ARG A 228 7.86 0.31 6.32
C ARG A 228 6.53 0.45 5.59
N ASP A 229 6.12 -0.59 4.86
CA ASP A 229 4.85 -0.59 4.13
C ASP A 229 3.66 -0.45 5.10
N ALA A 230 3.69 -1.15 6.24
CA ALA A 230 2.65 -1.06 7.26
C ALA A 230 2.54 0.34 7.88
N ARG A 231 3.67 1.02 8.12
CA ARG A 231 3.69 2.40 8.62
C ARG A 231 3.14 3.39 7.60
N GLU A 232 3.45 3.22 6.32
CA GLU A 232 2.91 4.06 5.25
C GLU A 232 1.40 3.91 5.13
N ARG A 233 0.88 2.68 5.28
CA ARG A 233 -0.56 2.39 5.23
C ARG A 233 -1.30 2.86 6.48
N GLY A 234 -0.70 2.70 7.66
CA GLY A 234 -1.24 3.11 8.95
C GLY A 234 -2.34 2.20 9.51
N ASN A 235 -3.23 1.69 8.67
CA ASN A 235 -4.33 0.77 9.01
C ASN A 235 -4.78 -0.05 7.79
N SER A 236 -5.63 -1.03 8.01
CA SER A 236 -6.44 -1.64 6.95
C SER A 236 -7.65 -0.76 6.63
N SER A 237 -7.99 -0.62 5.35
CA SER A 237 -9.14 0.14 4.89
C SER A 237 -10.21 -0.79 4.33
N TYR A 238 -11.41 -0.76 4.90
CA TYR A 238 -12.51 -1.65 4.54
C TYR A 238 -13.51 -0.94 3.64
N PHE A 239 -13.77 -1.51 2.47
CA PHE A 239 -14.77 -1.06 1.51
C PHE A 239 -15.86 -2.12 1.35
N PRO A 240 -17.04 -1.77 0.82
CA PRO A 240 -18.12 -2.75 0.66
C PRO A 240 -17.80 -3.96 -0.20
N ASP A 241 -16.81 -3.85 -1.09
CA ASP A 241 -16.43 -4.87 -2.07
C ASP A 241 -15.00 -5.40 -1.93
N ARG A 242 -14.19 -4.77 -1.10
CA ARG A 242 -12.78 -5.13 -0.90
C ARG A 242 -12.20 -4.60 0.41
N VAL A 243 -11.08 -5.19 0.80
CA VAL A 243 -10.22 -4.67 1.87
C VAL A 243 -8.88 -4.27 1.25
N VAL A 244 -8.35 -3.12 1.64
CA VAL A 244 -6.95 -2.74 1.41
C VAL A 244 -6.22 -2.98 2.73
N PRO A 245 -5.55 -4.13 2.90
CA PRO A 245 -5.01 -4.54 4.19
C PRO A 245 -3.70 -3.80 4.52
N MET A 246 -3.43 -3.63 5.82
CA MET A 246 -2.18 -3.05 6.30
C MET A 246 -0.97 -3.96 6.08
N LEU A 247 -1.19 -5.28 6.10
CA LEU A 247 -0.18 -6.31 5.87
C LEU A 247 -0.60 -7.22 4.71
N PRO A 248 0.34 -7.85 3.98
CA PRO A 248 0.01 -8.84 2.97
C PRO A 248 -0.84 -9.99 3.53
N ASP A 249 -1.70 -10.58 2.70
CA ASP A 249 -2.64 -11.66 3.07
C ASP A 249 -1.94 -12.87 3.68
N ARG A 250 -0.70 -13.14 3.29
CA ARG A 250 0.16 -14.15 3.92
C ARG A 250 0.33 -13.97 5.42
N LEU A 251 0.28 -12.73 5.92
CA LEU A 251 0.30 -12.42 7.34
C LEU A 251 -1.12 -12.23 7.88
N SER A 252 -1.85 -11.23 7.37
CA SER A 252 -3.14 -10.84 7.93
C SER A 252 -4.19 -11.94 7.81
N GLY A 253 -4.27 -12.61 6.67
CA GLY A 253 -5.23 -13.69 6.41
C GLY A 253 -4.73 -15.09 6.77
N ASP A 254 -3.45 -15.27 7.11
CA ASP A 254 -2.88 -16.58 7.43
C ASP A 254 -2.06 -16.55 8.73
N LEU A 255 -0.77 -16.20 8.66
CA LEU A 255 0.18 -16.41 9.78
C LEU A 255 -0.21 -15.68 11.08
N CYS A 256 -0.81 -14.51 10.99
CA CYS A 256 -1.29 -13.72 12.12
C CYS A 256 -2.77 -13.98 12.44
N SER A 257 -3.55 -14.56 11.54
CA SER A 257 -4.96 -14.82 11.78
C SER A 257 -5.20 -16.01 12.73
N LEU A 258 -6.04 -15.83 13.74
CA LEU A 258 -6.34 -16.79 14.80
C LEU A 258 -7.36 -17.84 14.31
N HIS A 259 -6.97 -18.65 13.32
CA HIS A 259 -7.82 -19.69 12.75
C HIS A 259 -8.13 -20.81 13.73
N GLN A 260 -9.36 -21.34 13.65
CA GLN A 260 -9.82 -22.46 14.47
C GLN A 260 -8.89 -23.68 14.34
N GLY A 261 -8.46 -24.22 15.47
CA GLY A 261 -7.63 -25.43 15.52
C GLY A 261 -6.18 -25.27 15.07
N VAL A 262 -5.73 -24.05 14.83
CA VAL A 262 -4.36 -23.74 14.44
C VAL A 262 -3.64 -23.00 15.55
N ALA A 263 -2.44 -23.47 15.93
CA ALA A 263 -1.62 -22.76 16.91
C ALA A 263 -1.04 -21.48 16.29
N ARG A 264 -1.22 -20.35 16.99
CA ARG A 264 -0.69 -19.04 16.59
C ARG A 264 0.01 -18.36 17.75
N PRO A 265 1.09 -17.60 17.51
CA PRO A 265 1.70 -16.77 18.54
C PRO A 265 0.75 -15.61 18.88
N VAL A 266 0.54 -15.40 20.18
CA VAL A 266 -0.30 -14.31 20.68
C VAL A 266 0.41 -13.57 21.80
N ILE A 267 0.00 -12.32 22.03
CA ILE A 267 0.20 -11.59 23.26
C ILE A 267 -1.12 -11.72 24.04
N ALA A 268 -1.07 -12.35 25.21
CA ALA A 268 -2.27 -12.57 26.01
C ALA A 268 -2.16 -11.86 27.35
N VAL A 269 -3.29 -11.37 27.84
CA VAL A 269 -3.45 -10.80 29.16
C VAL A 269 -4.66 -11.43 29.84
N SER A 270 -4.60 -11.58 31.18
CA SER A 270 -5.74 -11.94 31.99
C SER A 270 -6.06 -10.81 32.96
N VAL A 271 -7.32 -10.47 33.10
CA VAL A 271 -7.85 -9.42 33.98
C VAL A 271 -9.03 -9.93 34.78
#